data_d85cacfe243ace9c1adf68895e4a1eda
#
_entry.id   d85cacfe243ace9c1adf68895e4a1eda
#
_cell.length_a   1.000
_cell.length_b   1.000
_cell.length_c   1.000
_cell.angle_alpha   90.00
_cell.angle_beta   90.00
_cell.angle_gamma   90.00
#
_symmetry.space_group_name_H-M   'P 1'
#
loop_
_entity.id
_entity.type
_entity.pdbx_description
1 polymer ?
#
loop_
_entity_poly.entity_id
_entity_poly.type
_entity_poly.pdbx_seq_one_letter_code
_entity_poly.pdbx_strand_id
1 'polypeptide(L)' 'MHLSIELDREDDGRWIAEALELPGVMTYGQTREEAISNTERLAIEVIADRVVHGELSLSP' A
#
# COMPACT_ATOMS: atom_id res chain seq x y z
N MET A 1 -10.66 -3.77 7.58
CA MET A 1 -9.18 -3.74 7.68
C MET A 1 -8.70 -2.32 7.76
N HIS A 2 -7.70 -2.10 8.54
CA HIS A 2 -7.09 -0.78 8.73
C HIS A 2 -5.67 -0.80 8.18
N LEU A 3 -5.31 0.19 7.37
CA LEU A 3 -3.96 0.33 6.83
C LEU A 3 -3.31 1.59 7.39
N SER A 4 -2.09 1.43 7.87
CA SER A 4 -1.25 2.56 8.25
C SER A 4 -0.27 2.80 7.11
N ILE A 5 -0.26 4.02 6.58
CA ILE A 5 0.61 4.38 5.47
C ILE A 5 1.68 5.33 5.95
N GLU A 6 2.93 4.91 5.79
CA GLU A 6 4.09 5.75 6.08
C GLU A 6 4.52 6.45 4.80
N LEU A 7 4.79 7.74 4.90
CA LEU A 7 5.20 8.56 3.77
C LEU A 7 6.61 9.10 4.00
N ASP A 8 7.37 9.13 2.93
CA ASP A 8 8.68 9.74 2.93
C ASP A 8 8.90 10.42 1.57
N ARG A 9 9.88 11.27 1.49
CA ARG A 9 10.19 12.00 0.27
C ARG A 9 11.60 11.65 -0.19
N GLU A 10 11.71 11.28 -1.46
CA GLU A 10 13.00 10.96 -2.05
C GLU A 10 13.76 12.25 -2.42
N ASP A 11 15.06 12.12 -2.56
CA ASP A 11 15.93 13.25 -2.91
C ASP A 11 15.55 13.89 -4.25
N ASP A 12 14.99 13.13 -5.16
CA ASP A 12 14.54 13.62 -6.47
C ASP A 12 13.16 14.27 -6.44
N GLY A 13 12.54 14.38 -5.26
CA GLY A 13 11.26 15.04 -5.08
C GLY A 13 10.05 14.12 -5.17
N ARG A 14 10.24 12.86 -5.54
CA ARG A 14 9.13 11.90 -5.53
C ARG A 14 8.75 11.56 -4.10
N TRP A 15 7.50 11.17 -3.93
CA TRP A 15 7.01 10.65 -2.67
C TRP A 15 6.99 9.13 -2.71
N ILE A 16 7.29 8.52 -1.57
CA ILE A 16 7.20 7.08 -1.39
C ILE A 16 6.19 6.82 -0.27
N ALA A 17 5.32 5.83 -0.48
CA ALA A 17 4.32 5.44 0.51
C ALA A 17 4.40 3.94 0.71
N GLU A 18 4.30 3.52 1.97
CA GLU A 18 4.39 2.11 2.35
C GLU A 18 3.24 1.75 3.27
N ALA A 19 2.59 0.62 3.00
CA ALA A 19 1.57 0.06 3.88
C ALA A 19 2.27 -0.81 4.92
N LEU A 20 2.28 -0.37 6.18
CA LEU A 20 3.06 -1.02 7.23
C LEU A 20 2.58 -2.44 7.54
N GLU A 21 1.29 -2.71 7.38
CA GLU A 21 0.70 -4.02 7.66
C GLU A 21 0.95 -5.05 6.54
N LEU A 22 1.44 -4.59 5.39
CA LEU A 22 1.64 -5.44 4.22
C LEU A 22 3.07 -5.25 3.72
N PRO A 23 4.04 -5.99 4.28
CA PRO A 23 5.44 -5.86 3.85
C PRO A 23 5.59 -6.00 2.35
N GLY A 24 6.36 -5.10 1.74
CA GLY A 24 6.58 -5.08 0.30
C GLY A 24 5.55 -4.27 -0.49
N VAL A 25 4.48 -3.80 0.15
CA VAL A 25 3.48 -2.94 -0.51
C VAL A 25 3.94 -1.50 -0.36
N MET A 26 4.68 -1.04 -1.36
CA MET A 26 5.30 0.28 -1.37
C MET A 26 5.24 0.83 -2.80
N THR A 27 4.88 2.09 -2.93
CA THR A 27 4.80 2.74 -4.25
C THR A 27 5.36 4.15 -4.20
N TYR A 28 5.51 4.73 -5.38
CA TYR A 28 5.95 6.11 -5.55
C TYR A 28 4.83 6.94 -6.16
N GLY A 29 4.94 8.26 -6.02
CA GLY A 29 4.07 9.21 -6.69
C GLY A 29 4.76 10.55 -6.83
N GLN A 30 4.29 11.37 -7.75
CA GLN A 30 4.80 12.74 -7.94
C GLN A 30 4.28 13.67 -6.83
N THR A 31 3.14 13.31 -6.26
CA THR A 31 2.57 14.02 -5.11
C THR A 31 2.33 13.04 -3.98
N ARG A 32 2.15 13.60 -2.79
CA ARG A 32 1.83 12.84 -1.60
C ARG A 32 0.55 12.02 -1.79
N GLU A 33 -0.48 12.65 -2.34
CA GLU A 33 -1.78 12.05 -2.59
C GLU A 33 -1.70 10.92 -3.62
N GLU A 34 -0.89 11.11 -4.65
CA GLU A 34 -0.67 10.08 -5.67
C GLU A 34 0.00 8.85 -5.07
N ALA A 35 1.04 9.04 -4.25
CA ALA A 35 1.72 7.92 -3.61
C ALA A 35 0.77 7.14 -2.70
N ILE A 36 -0.06 7.85 -1.92
CA ILE A 36 -1.05 7.22 -1.04
C ILE A 36 -2.04 6.40 -1.88
N SER A 37 -2.60 7.00 -2.93
CA SER A 37 -3.59 6.35 -3.79
C SER A 37 -3.00 5.11 -4.46
N ASN A 38 -1.78 5.20 -4.95
CA ASN A 38 -1.10 4.07 -5.58
C ASN A 38 -0.86 2.93 -4.57
N THR A 39 -0.47 3.26 -3.35
CA THR A 39 -0.24 2.25 -2.30
C THR A 39 -1.55 1.60 -1.88
N GLU A 40 -2.63 2.37 -1.73
CA GLU A 40 -3.94 1.83 -1.41
C GLU A 40 -4.43 0.86 -2.48
N ARG A 41 -4.25 1.22 -3.75
CA ARG A 41 -4.64 0.36 -4.86
C ARG A 41 -3.86 -0.95 -4.86
N LEU A 42 -2.54 -0.87 -4.68
CA LEU A 42 -1.70 -2.06 -4.62
C LEU A 42 -2.06 -2.93 -3.42
N ALA A 43 -2.36 -2.32 -2.26
CA ALA A 43 -2.77 -3.05 -1.07
C ALA A 43 -4.05 -3.84 -1.32
N ILE A 44 -5.02 -3.23 -2.00
CA ILE A 44 -6.29 -3.90 -2.34
C ILE A 44 -6.01 -5.11 -3.24
N GLU A 45 -5.15 -4.96 -4.24
CA GLU A 45 -4.79 -6.05 -5.14
C GLU A 45 -4.11 -7.20 -4.41
N VAL A 46 -3.18 -6.89 -3.51
CA VAL A 46 -2.46 -7.89 -2.73
C VAL A 46 -3.41 -8.63 -1.78
N ILE A 47 -4.29 -7.91 -1.11
CA ILE A 47 -5.28 -8.51 -0.21
C ILE A 47 -6.24 -9.41 -0.97
N ALA A 48 -6.73 -8.96 -2.13
CA ALA A 48 -7.62 -9.75 -2.96
C ALA A 48 -6.94 -11.05 -3.40
N ASP A 49 -5.68 -10.98 -3.80
CA ASP A 49 -4.91 -12.14 -4.20
C ASP A 49 -4.75 -13.15 -3.05
N ARG A 50 -4.45 -12.66 -1.85
CA ARG A 50 -4.30 -13.51 -0.66
C ARG A 50 -5.60 -14.18 -0.27
N VAL A 51 -6.73 -13.47 -0.39
CA VAL A 51 -8.05 -14.03 -0.11
C VAL A 51 -8.36 -15.15 -1.10
N VAL A 52 -8.08 -14.94 -2.38
CA VAL A 52 -8.31 -15.96 -3.41
C VAL A 52 -7.51 -17.22 -3.13
N HIS A 53 -6.29 -17.07 -2.62
CA HIS A 53 -5.43 -18.20 -2.30
C HIS A 53 -5.62 -18.75 -0.87
N GLY A 54 -6.59 -18.22 -0.13
CA GLY A 54 -6.89 -18.71 1.22
C GLY A 54 -5.89 -18.27 2.28
N GLU A 55 -5.04 -17.29 1.99
CA GLU A 55 -4.02 -16.82 2.93
C GLU A 55 -4.56 -15.81 3.94
N LEU A 56 -5.69 -15.17 3.62
CA LEU A 56 -6.34 -14.20 4.50
C LEU A 56 -7.83 -14.48 4.54
N SER A 57 -8.43 -14.22 5.70
CA SER A 57 -9.87 -14.28 5.87
C SER A 57 -10.42 -12.86 6.03
N LEU A 58 -11.52 -12.57 5.34
CA LEU A 58 -12.24 -11.32 5.50
C LEU A 58 -13.39 -11.44 6.52
N SER A 59 -13.59 -12.63 7.06
CA SER A 59 -14.60 -12.86 8.09
C SER A 59 -14.11 -12.35 9.44
N PRO A 60 -15.02 -11.79 10.24
CA PRO A 60 -14.68 -11.36 11.61
C PRO A 60 -14.23 -12.53 12.46
#